data_c6171070dba7fdf242402fc8f9919603
#
_entry.id   c6171070dba7fdf242402fc8f9919603
#
_cell.length_a   1.000
_cell.length_b   1.000
_cell.length_c   1.000
_cell.angle_alpha   90.00
_cell.angle_beta   90.00
_cell.angle_gamma   90.00
#
_symmetry.space_group_name_H-M   'P 1'
#
loop_
_entity.id
_entity.type
_entity.pdbx_description
1 polymer ?
#
loop_
_entity_poly.entity_id
_entity_poly.type
_entity_poly.pdbx_seq_one_letter_code
_entity_poly.pdbx_strand_id
1 'polypeptide(L)'
;MRWTGMALLAALAVLASRAAAVNGIVVDAAGAPLAGAIVTRGSQVTTTDAEGRYVFTGSGGSVAARAIGYGRATLSLDDGVTVAPPLRLAAMRPKALYLSFWGIGDRKIRQRALHLADKTEINALVVDIKNDNGWIPYPSHVALAQAIGARKHTTVRDMPALIADLKRHGLYLIARIVVFKDDPLANAHPEWAVKTASGALYRDREDLAWTDPTRPEVWAYNLDIAAEAAQMGFDEIQFDYVRFPDAHGLAFSVPNTEEQRVSAISGFLAAARKRLAPYNVFLAADIFGYVFWNANDTYIGQKLGVLAAQVDYLSPMLYPSGFQFGIPSAPNPMAHPKEIVLKTLEHAGERTGMSPLRIRPWLQAFRDYAFDRRAFGSAEIQAQIDAADTFGSDGWMLWNPRNDYGRDGLGKK
;
A
#
# COMPACT_ATOMS: atom_id res chain seq x y z
N MET A 1 -65.93 -38.51 -45.48
CA MET A 1 -65.56 -38.20 -44.05
C MET A 1 -64.17 -37.53 -44.04
N ARG A 2 -64.16 -36.23 -43.89
CA ARG A 2 -62.93 -35.43 -43.87
C ARG A 2 -62.70 -35.05 -42.43
N TRP A 3 -61.54 -35.45 -41.85
CA TRP A 3 -61.07 -34.99 -40.53
C TRP A 3 -60.08 -33.86 -40.73
N THR A 4 -60.45 -32.69 -40.27
CA THR A 4 -59.59 -31.52 -40.20
C THR A 4 -58.94 -31.54 -38.81
N GLY A 5 -57.62 -31.78 -38.79
CA GLY A 5 -56.81 -31.67 -37.59
C GLY A 5 -56.41 -30.22 -37.35
N MET A 6 -56.82 -29.63 -36.24
CA MET A 6 -56.40 -28.32 -35.76
C MET A 6 -55.09 -28.48 -35.00
N ALA A 7 -53.98 -27.96 -35.53
CA ALA A 7 -52.71 -27.88 -34.84
C ALA A 7 -52.70 -26.64 -33.94
N LEU A 8 -52.63 -26.85 -32.61
CA LEU A 8 -52.46 -25.81 -31.58
C LEU A 8 -50.96 -25.47 -31.51
N LEU A 9 -50.54 -24.31 -32.02
CA LEU A 9 -49.21 -23.75 -31.77
C LEU A 9 -49.19 -23.10 -30.40
N ALA A 10 -48.56 -23.78 -29.41
CA ALA A 10 -48.24 -23.20 -28.12
C ALA A 10 -46.97 -22.33 -28.30
N ALA A 11 -47.11 -21.01 -28.30
CA ALA A 11 -46.00 -20.07 -28.22
C ALA A 11 -45.46 -20.04 -26.81
N LEU A 12 -44.32 -20.71 -26.53
CA LEU A 12 -43.55 -20.51 -25.31
C LEU A 12 -42.90 -19.10 -25.36
N ALA A 13 -43.49 -18.16 -24.62
CA ALA A 13 -42.85 -16.90 -24.33
C ALA A 13 -41.74 -17.18 -23.29
N VAL A 14 -40.49 -17.26 -23.72
CA VAL A 14 -39.33 -17.25 -22.84
C VAL A 14 -39.22 -15.85 -22.24
N LEU A 15 -39.79 -15.65 -21.06
CA LEU A 15 -39.52 -14.48 -20.22
C LEU A 15 -38.05 -14.59 -19.76
N ALA A 16 -37.14 -13.96 -20.52
CA ALA A 16 -35.82 -13.69 -20.04
C ALA A 16 -35.95 -12.76 -18.80
N SER A 17 -35.87 -13.35 -17.61
CA SER A 17 -35.78 -12.55 -16.38
C SER A 17 -34.50 -11.71 -16.50
N ARG A 18 -34.65 -10.41 -16.71
CA ARG A 18 -33.51 -9.48 -16.56
C ARG A 18 -32.99 -9.67 -15.17
N ALA A 19 -31.80 -10.22 -15.04
CA ALA A 19 -31.11 -10.30 -13.74
C ALA A 19 -31.12 -8.89 -13.15
N ALA A 20 -31.54 -8.75 -11.89
CA ALA A 20 -31.49 -7.50 -11.18
C ALA A 20 -30.06 -6.94 -11.24
N ALA A 21 -29.90 -5.66 -11.39
CA ALA A 21 -28.60 -5.01 -11.45
C ALA A 21 -28.58 -3.79 -10.51
N VAL A 22 -27.56 -3.68 -9.68
CA VAL A 22 -27.29 -2.45 -8.90
C VAL A 22 -26.51 -1.51 -9.81
N ASN A 23 -27.05 -0.32 -10.00
CA ASN A 23 -26.38 0.77 -10.70
C ASN A 23 -26.28 2.00 -9.76
N GLY A 24 -25.26 2.84 -9.99
CA GLY A 24 -25.05 4.04 -9.20
C GLY A 24 -23.98 4.93 -9.82
N ILE A 25 -23.65 5.99 -9.12
CA ILE A 25 -22.67 6.98 -9.54
C ILE A 25 -21.69 7.25 -8.39
N VAL A 26 -20.41 7.44 -8.72
CA VAL A 26 -19.38 7.94 -7.80
C VAL A 26 -19.11 9.41 -8.14
N VAL A 27 -19.18 10.27 -7.11
CA VAL A 27 -18.97 11.70 -7.26
C VAL A 27 -18.02 12.22 -6.19
N ASP A 28 -17.43 13.38 -6.41
CA ASP A 28 -16.69 14.11 -5.39
C ASP A 28 -17.63 14.81 -4.39
N ALA A 29 -17.07 15.55 -3.42
CA ALA A 29 -17.84 16.29 -2.42
C ALA A 29 -18.73 17.39 -3.04
N ALA A 30 -18.34 17.98 -4.18
CA ALA A 30 -19.10 19.00 -4.90
C ALA A 30 -20.20 18.38 -5.80
N GLY A 31 -20.17 17.06 -6.00
CA GLY A 31 -21.13 16.34 -6.85
C GLY A 31 -20.63 16.15 -8.28
N ALA A 32 -19.38 16.49 -8.60
CA ALA A 32 -18.79 16.20 -9.91
C ALA A 32 -18.50 14.71 -10.06
N PRO A 33 -18.78 14.09 -11.23
CA PRO A 33 -18.58 12.67 -11.46
C PRO A 33 -17.09 12.30 -11.42
N LEU A 34 -16.77 11.16 -10.82
CA LEU A 34 -15.40 10.61 -10.74
C LEU A 34 -15.26 9.43 -11.72
N ALA A 35 -14.63 9.67 -12.85
CA ALA A 35 -14.26 8.64 -13.81
C ALA A 35 -13.09 7.80 -13.30
N GLY A 36 -13.08 6.48 -13.62
CA GLY A 36 -12.01 5.56 -13.26
C GLY A 36 -11.96 5.22 -11.78
N ALA A 37 -12.96 5.60 -10.97
CA ALA A 37 -13.07 5.16 -9.58
C ALA A 37 -13.27 3.63 -9.53
N ILE A 38 -12.56 2.95 -8.63
CA ILE A 38 -12.70 1.50 -8.44
C ILE A 38 -13.86 1.26 -7.50
N VAL A 39 -14.86 0.54 -7.96
CA VAL A 39 -16.06 0.20 -7.19
C VAL A 39 -16.11 -1.30 -6.96
N THR A 40 -16.48 -1.72 -5.76
CA THR A 40 -16.60 -3.14 -5.38
C THR A 40 -17.96 -3.42 -4.76
N ARG A 41 -18.48 -4.63 -5.01
CA ARG A 41 -19.66 -5.21 -4.37
C ARG A 41 -19.42 -6.69 -4.12
N GLY A 42 -19.14 -7.06 -2.87
CA GLY A 42 -18.64 -8.40 -2.56
C GLY A 42 -17.36 -8.71 -3.33
N SER A 43 -17.37 -9.80 -4.13
CA SER A 43 -16.25 -10.17 -5.01
C SER A 43 -16.26 -9.48 -6.37
N GLN A 44 -17.32 -8.74 -6.71
CA GLN A 44 -17.41 -8.03 -7.98
C GLN A 44 -16.61 -6.73 -7.91
N VAL A 45 -15.86 -6.42 -8.96
CA VAL A 45 -15.04 -5.20 -9.09
C VAL A 45 -15.31 -4.59 -10.45
N THR A 46 -15.51 -3.28 -10.51
CA THR A 46 -15.65 -2.51 -11.74
C THR A 46 -14.99 -1.15 -11.60
N THR A 47 -14.85 -0.41 -12.69
CA THR A 47 -14.45 0.99 -12.71
C THR A 47 -15.58 1.84 -13.24
N THR A 48 -15.68 3.08 -12.76
CA THR A 48 -16.67 4.03 -13.27
C THR A 48 -16.32 4.52 -14.67
N ASP A 49 -17.37 4.80 -15.47
CA ASP A 49 -17.26 5.45 -16.79
C ASP A 49 -16.94 6.97 -16.66
N ALA A 50 -16.95 7.68 -17.79
CA ALA A 50 -16.66 9.12 -17.87
C ALA A 50 -17.65 9.98 -17.06
N GLU A 51 -18.88 9.50 -16.87
CA GLU A 51 -19.93 10.13 -16.08
C GLU A 51 -20.00 9.61 -14.65
N GLY A 52 -18.98 8.87 -14.21
CA GLY A 52 -18.88 8.31 -12.85
C GLY A 52 -19.81 7.12 -12.58
N ARG A 53 -20.46 6.52 -13.60
CA ARG A 53 -21.45 5.45 -13.43
C ARG A 53 -20.79 4.07 -13.29
N TYR A 54 -21.44 3.21 -12.51
CA TYR A 54 -21.08 1.79 -12.37
C TYR A 54 -22.33 0.91 -12.37
N VAL A 55 -22.14 -0.38 -12.71
CA VAL A 55 -23.20 -1.40 -12.70
C VAL A 55 -22.65 -2.72 -12.13
N PHE A 56 -23.43 -3.37 -11.28
CA PHE A 56 -23.19 -4.74 -10.78
C PHE A 56 -24.41 -5.63 -11.01
N THR A 57 -24.19 -6.92 -11.19
CA THR A 57 -25.28 -7.92 -11.21
C THR A 57 -25.81 -8.18 -9.81
N GLY A 58 -27.14 -8.36 -9.66
CA GLY A 58 -27.82 -8.59 -8.39
C GLY A 58 -28.44 -7.31 -7.80
N SER A 59 -28.95 -7.36 -6.57
CA SER A 59 -29.55 -6.25 -5.83
C SER A 59 -29.05 -6.21 -4.40
N GLY A 60 -29.17 -5.05 -3.73
CA GLY A 60 -28.78 -4.88 -2.32
C GLY A 60 -27.28 -5.06 -2.05
N GLY A 61 -26.94 -5.21 -0.77
CA GLY A 61 -25.58 -5.46 -0.28
C GLY A 61 -24.70 -4.22 -0.11
N SER A 62 -23.42 -4.41 0.22
CA SER A 62 -22.49 -3.31 0.45
C SER A 62 -21.75 -2.95 -0.84
N VAL A 63 -21.73 -1.69 -1.19
CA VAL A 63 -20.95 -1.13 -2.32
C VAL A 63 -19.92 -0.17 -1.76
N ALA A 64 -18.66 -0.34 -2.13
CA ALA A 64 -17.56 0.54 -1.73
C ALA A 64 -16.89 1.15 -2.97
N ALA A 65 -16.41 2.38 -2.86
CA ALA A 65 -15.67 3.05 -3.92
C ALA A 65 -14.41 3.72 -3.39
N ARG A 66 -13.37 3.80 -4.24
CA ARG A 66 -12.15 4.58 -4.03
C ARG A 66 -11.66 5.18 -5.35
N ALA A 67 -10.96 6.30 -5.26
CA ALA A 67 -10.31 6.93 -6.40
C ALA A 67 -8.99 7.59 -5.95
N ILE A 68 -8.00 7.68 -6.84
CA ILE A 68 -6.71 8.34 -6.58
C ILE A 68 -6.95 9.80 -6.18
N GLY A 69 -6.31 10.25 -5.09
CA GLY A 69 -6.48 11.59 -4.52
C GLY A 69 -7.73 11.77 -3.66
N TYR A 70 -8.47 10.68 -3.40
CA TYR A 70 -9.69 10.70 -2.58
C TYR A 70 -9.65 9.62 -1.50
N GLY A 71 -10.45 9.81 -0.46
CA GLY A 71 -10.72 8.76 0.52
C GLY A 71 -11.67 7.70 -0.03
N ARG A 72 -11.88 6.66 0.78
CA ARG A 72 -12.82 5.58 0.49
C ARG A 72 -14.22 5.94 1.01
N ALA A 73 -15.26 5.43 0.34
CA ALA A 73 -16.63 5.46 0.84
C ALA A 73 -17.29 4.10 0.69
N THR A 74 -18.19 3.77 1.61
CA THR A 74 -18.97 2.53 1.59
C THR A 74 -20.43 2.88 1.84
N LEU A 75 -21.32 2.20 1.13
CA LEU A 75 -22.77 2.34 1.23
C LEU A 75 -23.39 0.94 1.36
N SER A 76 -24.22 0.75 2.38
CA SER A 76 -25.05 -0.44 2.52
C SER A 76 -26.38 -0.21 1.81
N LEU A 77 -26.78 -1.15 0.98
CA LEU A 77 -28.05 -1.13 0.24
C LEU A 77 -28.96 -2.26 0.79
N ASP A 78 -30.21 -1.93 1.04
CA ASP A 78 -31.21 -2.92 1.40
C ASP A 78 -31.48 -3.90 0.26
N ASP A 79 -31.97 -5.08 0.61
CA ASP A 79 -32.32 -6.11 -0.36
C ASP A 79 -33.37 -5.57 -1.36
N GLY A 80 -33.18 -5.91 -2.64
CA GLY A 80 -34.04 -5.44 -3.71
C GLY A 80 -33.69 -4.06 -4.28
N VAL A 81 -32.81 -3.28 -3.63
CA VAL A 81 -32.35 -1.99 -4.17
C VAL A 81 -31.51 -2.21 -5.42
N THR A 82 -31.90 -1.56 -6.51
CA THR A 82 -31.21 -1.62 -7.83
C THR A 82 -30.63 -0.27 -8.26
N VAL A 83 -30.96 0.83 -7.59
CA VAL A 83 -30.39 2.16 -7.82
C VAL A 83 -29.77 2.64 -6.53
N ALA A 84 -28.45 2.71 -6.49
CA ALA A 84 -27.73 3.19 -5.32
C ALA A 84 -27.72 4.73 -5.26
N PRO A 85 -27.84 5.33 -4.07
CA PRO A 85 -27.52 6.73 -3.88
C PRO A 85 -26.08 7.04 -4.31
N PRO A 86 -25.76 8.30 -4.72
CA PRO A 86 -24.40 8.66 -5.09
C PRO A 86 -23.39 8.36 -3.99
N LEU A 87 -22.34 7.61 -4.32
CA LEU A 87 -21.15 7.43 -3.46
C LEU A 87 -20.29 8.69 -3.55
N ARG A 88 -20.21 9.44 -2.44
CA ARG A 88 -19.43 10.68 -2.37
C ARG A 88 -18.06 10.42 -1.78
N LEU A 89 -16.99 10.73 -2.54
CA LEU A 89 -15.62 10.65 -2.09
C LEU A 89 -15.11 12.03 -1.71
N ALA A 90 -14.57 12.17 -0.50
CA ALA A 90 -13.89 13.40 -0.08
C ALA A 90 -12.43 13.38 -0.57
N ALA A 91 -11.93 14.51 -1.04
CA ALA A 91 -10.52 14.65 -1.37
C ALA A 91 -9.66 14.31 -0.14
N MET A 92 -8.61 13.52 -0.34
CA MET A 92 -7.73 13.06 0.72
C MET A 92 -6.30 13.02 0.21
N ARG A 93 -5.39 13.66 0.94
CA ARG A 93 -3.95 13.61 0.73
C ARG A 93 -3.31 13.23 2.06
N PRO A 94 -2.95 11.97 2.28
CA PRO A 94 -2.40 11.49 3.54
C PRO A 94 -1.06 12.15 3.86
N LYS A 95 -1.00 12.83 5.00
CA LYS A 95 0.21 13.37 5.63
C LYS A 95 0.49 12.57 6.88
N ALA A 96 1.38 11.57 6.78
CA ALA A 96 1.44 10.50 7.74
C ALA A 96 2.68 10.53 8.63
N LEU A 97 2.51 10.07 9.86
CA LEU A 97 3.59 9.64 10.74
C LEU A 97 3.67 8.11 10.75
N TYR A 98 4.89 7.59 10.73
CA TYR A 98 5.13 6.16 10.93
C TYR A 98 5.12 5.78 12.40
N LEU A 99 4.42 4.71 12.73
CA LEU A 99 4.46 4.03 14.02
C LEU A 99 4.93 2.59 13.84
N SER A 100 6.09 2.31 14.41
CA SER A 100 6.71 0.98 14.38
C SER A 100 5.88 -0.04 15.17
N PHE A 101 6.24 -1.32 15.01
CA PHE A 101 5.74 -2.44 15.79
C PHE A 101 5.67 -2.15 17.32
N TRP A 102 6.70 -1.53 17.87
CA TRP A 102 6.74 -1.12 19.29
C TRP A 102 5.94 0.16 19.52
N GLY A 103 6.05 1.13 18.61
CA GLY A 103 5.41 2.44 18.72
C GLY A 103 3.89 2.36 18.73
N ILE A 104 3.30 1.50 17.90
CA ILE A 104 1.84 1.31 17.89
C ILE A 104 1.34 0.65 19.18
N GLY A 105 2.17 -0.21 19.82
CA GLY A 105 1.88 -0.82 21.11
C GLY A 105 2.03 0.16 22.28
N ASP A 106 2.89 1.17 22.20
CA ASP A 106 3.16 2.11 23.27
C ASP A 106 2.10 3.23 23.35
N ARG A 107 1.40 3.31 24.48
CA ARG A 107 0.34 4.31 24.70
C ARG A 107 0.85 5.74 24.60
N LYS A 108 2.07 6.02 25.13
CA LYS A 108 2.61 7.39 25.16
C LYS A 108 3.01 7.84 23.75
N ILE A 109 3.60 6.95 22.96
CA ILE A 109 3.96 7.23 21.57
C ILE A 109 2.69 7.50 20.75
N ARG A 110 1.66 6.64 20.86
CA ARG A 110 0.39 6.86 20.19
C ARG A 110 -0.27 8.18 20.58
N GLN A 111 -0.31 8.51 21.88
CA GLN A 111 -0.89 9.77 22.33
C GLN A 111 -0.13 11.00 21.80
N ARG A 112 1.19 10.93 21.66
CA ARG A 112 1.97 12.00 21.01
C ARG A 112 1.62 12.13 19.53
N ALA A 113 1.50 11.01 18.81
CA ALA A 113 1.09 11.02 17.40
C ALA A 113 -0.32 11.60 17.22
N LEU A 114 -1.29 11.20 18.06
CA LEU A 114 -2.64 11.78 18.07
C LEU A 114 -2.63 13.26 18.39
N HIS A 115 -1.84 13.69 19.37
CA HIS A 115 -1.70 15.11 19.68
C HIS A 115 -1.13 15.92 18.50
N LEU A 116 -0.19 15.36 17.74
CA LEU A 116 0.32 16.00 16.52
C LEU A 116 -0.79 16.08 15.45
N ALA A 117 -1.55 15.01 15.26
CA ALA A 117 -2.68 15.00 14.33
C ALA A 117 -3.77 16.03 14.69
N ASP A 118 -3.99 16.30 15.98
CA ASP A 118 -4.95 17.31 16.45
C ASP A 118 -4.45 18.76 16.24
N LYS A 119 -3.13 18.98 16.18
CA LYS A 119 -2.51 20.31 16.22
C LYS A 119 -1.76 20.71 14.94
N THR A 120 -1.59 19.79 14.03
CA THR A 120 -0.81 20.00 12.79
C THR A 120 -1.59 19.45 11.59
N GLU A 121 -0.98 19.55 10.43
CA GLU A 121 -1.53 19.02 9.17
C GLU A 121 -1.55 17.48 9.07
N ILE A 122 -1.01 16.77 10.07
CA ILE A 122 -1.03 15.30 10.11
C ILE A 122 -2.47 14.78 10.14
N ASN A 123 -2.79 13.90 9.19
CA ASN A 123 -4.12 13.32 9.03
C ASN A 123 -4.07 11.80 8.77
N ALA A 124 -2.89 11.20 8.87
CA ALA A 124 -2.70 9.78 8.58
C ALA A 124 -1.65 9.15 9.50
N LEU A 125 -1.71 7.84 9.66
CA LEU A 125 -0.67 7.02 10.30
C LEU A 125 -0.32 5.84 9.42
N VAL A 126 0.99 5.57 9.30
CA VAL A 126 1.49 4.28 8.80
C VAL A 126 1.81 3.41 10.01
N VAL A 127 1.24 2.21 10.05
CA VAL A 127 1.35 1.28 11.18
C VAL A 127 1.97 -0.04 10.72
N ASP A 128 3.01 -0.49 11.41
CA ASP A 128 3.56 -1.83 11.19
C ASP A 128 2.54 -2.91 11.56
N ILE A 129 2.10 -3.66 10.55
CA ILE A 129 1.29 -4.86 10.69
C ILE A 129 2.17 -6.12 10.64
N LYS A 130 3.27 -6.07 9.90
CA LYS A 130 4.38 -7.00 9.98
C LYS A 130 5.68 -6.21 9.81
N ASN A 131 6.56 -6.26 10.82
CA ASN A 131 7.76 -5.44 10.87
C ASN A 131 8.97 -6.09 10.19
N ASP A 132 10.12 -5.43 10.25
CA ASP A 132 11.38 -5.86 9.62
C ASP A 132 11.94 -7.18 10.16
N ASN A 133 11.53 -7.61 11.37
CA ASN A 133 11.86 -8.91 11.94
C ASN A 133 10.88 -10.02 11.49
N GLY A 134 9.84 -9.70 10.73
CA GLY A 134 8.75 -10.62 10.41
C GLY A 134 7.71 -10.81 11.53
N TRP A 135 7.71 -9.96 12.58
CA TRP A 135 6.78 -10.04 13.71
C TRP A 135 5.50 -9.25 13.46
N ILE A 136 4.38 -9.80 13.95
CA ILE A 136 3.03 -9.23 13.88
C ILE A 136 2.64 -8.73 15.28
N PRO A 137 2.23 -7.45 15.47
CA PRO A 137 2.03 -6.83 16.78
C PRO A 137 0.77 -7.28 17.52
N TYR A 138 -0.09 -8.07 16.91
CA TYR A 138 -1.40 -8.49 17.45
C TYR A 138 -1.63 -10.00 17.29
N PRO A 139 -2.63 -10.59 17.98
CA PRO A 139 -2.97 -12.00 17.85
C PRO A 139 -3.67 -12.29 16.49
N SER A 140 -2.89 -12.30 15.42
CA SER A 140 -3.37 -12.59 14.06
C SER A 140 -4.01 -13.97 13.97
N HIS A 141 -5.07 -14.09 13.16
CA HIS A 141 -5.75 -15.35 12.87
C HIS A 141 -5.12 -16.13 11.70
N VAL A 142 -4.09 -15.59 11.05
CA VAL A 142 -3.35 -16.28 10.00
C VAL A 142 -2.63 -17.49 10.60
N ALA A 143 -3.06 -18.71 10.22
CA ALA A 143 -2.57 -19.96 10.83
C ALA A 143 -1.04 -20.10 10.75
N LEU A 144 -0.45 -19.76 9.60
CA LEU A 144 1.00 -19.82 9.41
C LEU A 144 1.75 -18.81 10.31
N ALA A 145 1.20 -17.60 10.53
CA ALA A 145 1.78 -16.62 11.46
C ALA A 145 1.88 -17.15 12.89
N GLN A 146 0.87 -17.95 13.30
CA GLN A 146 0.91 -18.62 14.59
C GLN A 146 1.94 -19.74 14.61
N ALA A 147 1.95 -20.60 13.58
CA ALA A 147 2.81 -21.77 13.52
C ALA A 147 4.31 -21.43 13.53
N ILE A 148 4.70 -20.36 12.83
CA ILE A 148 6.10 -19.90 12.75
C ILE A 148 6.53 -18.98 13.90
N GLY A 149 5.63 -18.67 14.84
CA GLY A 149 5.93 -17.80 15.97
C GLY A 149 5.98 -16.29 15.62
N ALA A 150 5.46 -15.84 14.49
CA ALA A 150 5.44 -14.43 14.09
C ALA A 150 4.66 -13.53 15.07
N ARG A 151 3.76 -14.11 15.91
CA ARG A 151 3.00 -13.43 16.97
C ARG A 151 3.68 -13.51 18.35
N LYS A 152 4.93 -13.91 18.43
CA LYS A 152 5.67 -14.13 19.70
C LYS A 152 5.60 -12.91 20.63
N HIS A 153 5.62 -11.72 20.08
CA HIS A 153 5.55 -10.47 20.81
C HIS A 153 4.27 -9.71 20.42
N THR A 154 3.23 -9.81 21.26
CA THR A 154 1.98 -9.06 21.08
C THR A 154 2.09 -7.71 21.78
N THR A 155 2.17 -6.62 21.03
CA THR A 155 2.22 -5.25 21.56
C THR A 155 0.83 -4.60 21.58
N VAL A 156 -0.11 -5.09 20.76
CA VAL A 156 -1.51 -4.64 20.69
C VAL A 156 -2.43 -5.85 20.90
N ARG A 157 -3.21 -5.86 21.98
CA ARG A 157 -4.10 -7.00 22.29
C ARG A 157 -5.33 -7.06 21.40
N ASP A 158 -5.87 -5.92 21.05
CA ASP A 158 -7.08 -5.77 20.22
C ASP A 158 -6.81 -4.73 19.15
N MET A 159 -6.32 -5.20 18.00
CA MET A 159 -6.01 -4.33 16.86
C MET A 159 -7.27 -3.75 16.22
N PRO A 160 -8.36 -4.50 15.99
CA PRO A 160 -9.59 -3.93 15.47
C PRO A 160 -10.16 -2.78 16.31
N ALA A 161 -10.17 -2.92 17.64
CA ALA A 161 -10.62 -1.84 18.53
C ALA A 161 -9.69 -0.62 18.44
N LEU A 162 -8.37 -0.82 18.36
CA LEU A 162 -7.42 0.28 18.17
C LEU A 162 -7.63 1.00 16.83
N ILE A 163 -7.83 0.26 15.73
CA ILE A 163 -8.10 0.84 14.41
C ILE A 163 -9.40 1.66 14.44
N ALA A 164 -10.47 1.12 15.05
CA ALA A 164 -11.72 1.85 15.21
C ALA A 164 -11.55 3.14 16.02
N ASP A 165 -10.67 3.12 17.05
CA ASP A 165 -10.34 4.31 17.84
C ASP A 165 -9.60 5.36 17.00
N LEU A 166 -8.55 4.99 16.29
CA LEU A 166 -7.79 5.88 15.41
C LEU A 166 -8.68 6.49 14.31
N LYS A 167 -9.62 5.70 13.78
CA LYS A 167 -10.62 6.18 12.79
C LYS A 167 -11.55 7.25 13.37
N ARG A 168 -11.93 7.16 14.66
CA ARG A 168 -12.74 8.21 15.32
C ARG A 168 -12.01 9.56 15.42
N HIS A 169 -10.67 9.54 15.39
CA HIS A 169 -9.84 10.74 15.25
C HIS A 169 -9.75 11.29 13.82
N GLY A 170 -10.45 10.67 12.86
CA GLY A 170 -10.46 11.11 11.45
C GLY A 170 -9.19 10.73 10.69
N LEU A 171 -8.41 9.78 11.19
CA LEU A 171 -7.13 9.40 10.58
C LEU A 171 -7.30 8.43 9.42
N TYR A 172 -6.57 8.67 8.34
CA TYR A 172 -6.31 7.71 7.27
C TYR A 172 -5.25 6.72 7.74
N LEU A 173 -5.50 5.41 7.61
CA LEU A 173 -4.65 4.37 8.17
C LEU A 173 -4.03 3.50 7.08
N ILE A 174 -2.71 3.43 7.08
CA ILE A 174 -1.88 2.66 6.16
C ILE A 174 -1.28 1.49 6.93
N ALA A 175 -1.56 0.26 6.49
CA ALA A 175 -0.97 -0.96 7.02
C ALA A 175 0.35 -1.26 6.30
N ARG A 176 1.50 -1.05 6.96
CA ARG A 176 2.79 -1.43 6.40
C ARG A 176 3.08 -2.90 6.69
N ILE A 177 3.42 -3.65 5.64
CA ILE A 177 3.75 -5.07 5.69
C ILE A 177 5.12 -5.27 5.02
N VAL A 178 6.11 -5.67 5.80
CA VAL A 178 7.42 -6.11 5.29
C VAL A 178 7.27 -7.49 4.67
N VAL A 179 7.62 -7.64 3.38
CA VAL A 179 7.25 -8.84 2.62
C VAL A 179 8.33 -9.92 2.69
N PHE A 180 9.48 -9.70 2.06
CA PHE A 180 10.46 -10.77 1.84
C PHE A 180 11.59 -10.82 2.88
N LYS A 181 11.79 -9.78 3.67
CA LYS A 181 12.63 -9.83 4.88
C LYS A 181 11.79 -10.41 6.02
N ASP A 182 11.92 -11.72 6.27
CA ASP A 182 11.04 -12.44 7.20
C ASP A 182 11.81 -13.56 7.89
N ASP A 183 12.41 -13.24 9.03
CA ASP A 183 13.24 -14.17 9.79
C ASP A 183 12.46 -15.38 10.33
N PRO A 184 11.26 -15.23 10.95
CA PRO A 184 10.48 -16.38 11.41
C PRO A 184 10.08 -17.34 10.29
N LEU A 185 9.63 -16.82 9.14
CA LEU A 185 9.20 -17.64 8.03
C LEU A 185 10.39 -18.37 7.39
N ALA A 186 11.50 -17.66 7.15
CA ALA A 186 12.71 -18.25 6.56
C ALA A 186 13.36 -19.30 7.44
N ASN A 187 13.32 -19.15 8.77
CA ASN A 187 13.83 -20.17 9.69
C ASN A 187 12.90 -21.39 9.81
N ALA A 188 11.59 -21.18 9.81
CA ALA A 188 10.61 -22.26 9.89
C ALA A 188 10.51 -23.06 8.58
N HIS A 189 10.73 -22.40 7.45
CA HIS A 189 10.65 -22.96 6.09
C HIS A 189 11.93 -22.66 5.31
N PRO A 190 13.06 -23.32 5.63
CA PRO A 190 14.33 -23.08 4.94
C PRO A 190 14.29 -23.38 3.43
N GLU A 191 13.34 -24.18 2.96
CA GLU A 191 13.08 -24.46 1.55
C GLU A 191 12.46 -23.28 0.79
N TRP A 192 11.89 -22.28 1.51
CA TRP A 192 11.37 -21.04 0.94
C TRP A 192 12.30 -19.84 1.15
N ALA A 193 13.45 -20.08 1.74
CA ALA A 193 14.38 -19.03 2.11
C ALA A 193 15.45 -18.79 1.03
N VAL A 194 15.96 -17.57 1.00
CA VAL A 194 17.17 -17.22 0.23
C VAL A 194 18.38 -17.94 0.80
N LYS A 195 19.24 -18.51 -0.07
CA LYS A 195 20.44 -19.23 0.31
C LYS A 195 21.71 -18.49 -0.13
N THR A 196 22.79 -18.73 0.57
CA THR A 196 24.13 -18.40 0.10
C THR A 196 24.57 -19.40 -0.98
N ALA A 197 25.67 -19.12 -1.67
CA ALA A 197 26.27 -20.06 -2.64
C ALA A 197 26.66 -21.43 -2.02
N SER A 198 26.91 -21.48 -0.71
CA SER A 198 27.18 -22.74 0.01
C SER A 198 25.92 -23.52 0.39
N GLY A 199 24.72 -22.99 0.10
CA GLY A 199 23.44 -23.58 0.48
C GLY A 199 22.97 -23.25 1.90
N ALA A 200 23.73 -22.47 2.66
CA ALA A 200 23.32 -22.00 3.98
C ALA A 200 22.23 -20.93 3.87
N LEU A 201 21.45 -20.75 4.94
CA LEU A 201 20.46 -19.69 5.03
C LEU A 201 21.15 -18.31 4.95
N TYR A 202 20.70 -17.48 4.01
CA TYR A 202 21.20 -16.11 3.92
C TYR A 202 20.67 -15.26 5.06
N ARG A 203 21.58 -14.49 5.68
CA ARG A 203 21.26 -13.46 6.68
C ARG A 203 21.88 -12.14 6.25
N ASP A 204 21.13 -11.07 6.42
CA ASP A 204 21.59 -9.72 6.12
C ASP A 204 22.50 -9.15 7.25
N ARG A 205 22.89 -7.88 7.11
CA ARG A 205 23.76 -7.19 8.11
C ARG A 205 23.13 -7.03 9.51
N GLU A 206 21.81 -7.26 9.64
CA GLU A 206 21.06 -7.22 10.89
C GLU A 206 20.85 -8.63 11.46
N ASP A 207 21.51 -9.62 10.87
CA ASP A 207 21.39 -11.06 11.19
C ASP A 207 19.95 -11.59 10.97
N LEU A 208 19.19 -11.00 10.05
CA LEU A 208 17.83 -11.42 9.70
C LEU A 208 17.81 -12.20 8.39
N ALA A 209 17.08 -13.31 8.41
CA ALA A 209 16.92 -14.14 7.22
C ALA A 209 15.84 -13.58 6.29
N TRP A 210 15.96 -13.94 5.00
CA TRP A 210 15.08 -13.52 3.94
C TRP A 210 14.40 -14.71 3.27
N THR A 211 13.15 -14.54 2.90
CA THR A 211 12.42 -15.50 2.07
C THR A 211 12.65 -15.22 0.58
N ASP A 212 12.59 -16.27 -0.23
CA ASP A 212 12.75 -16.18 -1.69
C ASP A 212 11.52 -15.51 -2.33
N PRO A 213 11.68 -14.34 -2.99
CA PRO A 213 10.58 -13.60 -3.59
C PRO A 213 9.86 -14.34 -4.73
N THR A 214 10.41 -15.44 -5.21
CA THR A 214 9.83 -16.22 -6.30
C THR A 214 8.86 -17.30 -5.81
N ARG A 215 8.73 -17.49 -4.50
CA ARG A 215 7.91 -18.56 -3.89
C ARG A 215 6.45 -18.16 -3.71
N PRO A 216 5.50 -18.85 -4.36
CA PRO A 216 4.07 -18.60 -4.20
C PRO A 216 3.57 -18.78 -2.76
N GLU A 217 4.19 -19.66 -1.98
CA GLU A 217 3.84 -19.92 -0.58
C GLU A 217 4.14 -18.69 0.28
N VAL A 218 5.26 -18.01 0.03
CA VAL A 218 5.63 -16.75 0.69
C VAL A 218 4.64 -15.64 0.31
N TRP A 219 4.21 -15.61 -0.96
CA TRP A 219 3.19 -14.68 -1.42
C TRP A 219 1.87 -14.90 -0.67
N ALA A 220 1.38 -16.14 -0.64
CA ALA A 220 0.12 -16.49 0.02
C ALA A 220 0.10 -16.03 1.47
N TYR A 221 1.16 -16.30 2.22
CA TYR A 221 1.30 -15.87 3.62
C TYR A 221 1.17 -14.35 3.79
N ASN A 222 1.92 -13.58 3.02
CA ASN A 222 1.87 -12.11 3.11
C ASN A 222 0.51 -11.55 2.65
N LEU A 223 -0.13 -12.17 1.68
CA LEU A 223 -1.45 -11.79 1.19
C LEU A 223 -2.57 -12.12 2.18
N ASP A 224 -2.44 -13.16 2.98
CA ASP A 224 -3.38 -13.48 4.05
C ASP A 224 -3.28 -12.45 5.19
N ILE A 225 -2.08 -12.02 5.56
CA ILE A 225 -1.87 -10.91 6.51
C ILE A 225 -2.46 -9.61 5.96
N ALA A 226 -2.24 -9.32 4.68
CA ALA A 226 -2.77 -8.12 4.03
C ALA A 226 -4.30 -8.12 3.99
N ALA A 227 -4.93 -9.27 3.72
CA ALA A 227 -6.38 -9.42 3.74
C ALA A 227 -6.95 -9.25 5.15
N GLU A 228 -6.28 -9.78 6.18
CA GLU A 228 -6.65 -9.59 7.58
C GLU A 228 -6.56 -8.10 7.96
N ALA A 229 -5.49 -7.38 7.58
CA ALA A 229 -5.36 -5.95 7.80
C ALA A 229 -6.49 -5.15 7.11
N ALA A 230 -6.82 -5.49 5.87
CA ALA A 230 -7.93 -4.86 5.15
C ALA A 230 -9.28 -5.07 5.86
N GLN A 231 -9.52 -6.26 6.42
CA GLN A 231 -10.73 -6.58 7.20
C GLN A 231 -10.80 -5.79 8.50
N MET A 232 -9.67 -5.49 9.14
CA MET A 232 -9.61 -4.68 10.34
C MET A 232 -9.96 -3.20 10.11
N GLY A 233 -10.05 -2.75 8.84
CA GLY A 233 -10.50 -1.40 8.49
C GLY A 233 -9.38 -0.43 8.09
N PHE A 234 -8.19 -0.88 7.76
CA PHE A 234 -7.18 -0.04 7.12
C PHE A 234 -7.68 0.48 5.76
N ASP A 235 -7.26 1.68 5.39
CA ASP A 235 -7.61 2.31 4.11
C ASP A 235 -6.69 1.85 2.99
N GLU A 236 -5.44 1.53 3.35
CA GLU A 236 -4.38 1.21 2.42
C GLU A 236 -3.49 0.08 2.96
N ILE A 237 -3.08 -0.80 2.06
CA ILE A 237 -2.05 -1.81 2.31
C ILE A 237 -0.79 -1.37 1.58
N GLN A 238 0.28 -1.18 2.34
CA GLN A 238 1.58 -0.76 1.83
C GLN A 238 2.60 -1.88 2.04
N PHE A 239 3.17 -2.38 0.95
CA PHE A 239 4.19 -3.41 0.97
C PHE A 239 5.58 -2.80 0.97
N ASP A 240 6.35 -3.09 2.00
CA ASP A 240 7.77 -2.75 2.11
C ASP A 240 8.64 -4.00 2.00
N TYR A 241 9.93 -3.83 1.73
CA TYR A 241 10.84 -4.93 1.39
C TYR A 241 10.26 -5.86 0.30
N VAL A 242 9.45 -5.29 -0.59
CA VAL A 242 8.91 -5.93 -1.80
C VAL A 242 10.01 -5.92 -2.87
N ARG A 243 11.08 -6.66 -2.58
CA ARG A 243 12.32 -6.67 -3.34
C ARG A 243 13.19 -7.87 -3.01
N PHE A 244 14.16 -8.15 -3.87
CA PHE A 244 15.26 -9.06 -3.57
C PHE A 244 16.24 -8.43 -2.58
N PRO A 245 17.00 -9.24 -1.80
CA PRO A 245 18.11 -8.73 -1.01
C PRO A 245 19.14 -8.01 -1.87
N ASP A 246 19.68 -6.89 -1.39
CA ASP A 246 20.78 -6.18 -2.02
C ASP A 246 22.11 -6.82 -1.62
N ALA A 247 22.39 -8.01 -2.17
CA ALA A 247 23.60 -8.78 -1.92
C ALA A 247 23.92 -9.68 -3.11
N HIS A 248 25.21 -9.96 -3.32
CA HIS A 248 25.70 -10.81 -4.39
C HIS A 248 25.88 -12.28 -3.94
N GLY A 249 25.95 -13.18 -4.89
CA GLY A 249 26.25 -14.61 -4.64
C GLY A 249 25.13 -15.35 -3.92
N LEU A 250 23.89 -14.87 -4.03
CA LEU A 250 22.71 -15.51 -3.46
C LEU A 250 22.07 -16.48 -4.45
N ALA A 251 21.51 -17.56 -3.91
CA ALA A 251 20.76 -18.57 -4.64
C ALA A 251 19.26 -18.48 -4.32
N PHE A 252 18.46 -18.56 -5.38
CA PHE A 252 17.00 -18.56 -5.38
C PHE A 252 16.47 -19.82 -6.06
N SER A 253 15.17 -20.06 -5.97
CA SER A 253 14.55 -21.22 -6.63
C SER A 253 14.52 -21.12 -8.17
N VAL A 254 14.79 -19.93 -8.71
CA VAL A 254 14.94 -19.65 -10.14
C VAL A 254 16.25 -18.92 -10.41
N PRO A 255 16.75 -18.87 -11.67
CA PRO A 255 17.94 -18.09 -12.01
C PRO A 255 17.78 -16.61 -11.61
N ASN A 256 18.83 -16.03 -10.99
CA ASN A 256 18.81 -14.63 -10.55
C ASN A 256 19.11 -13.66 -11.72
N THR A 257 18.17 -13.53 -12.65
CA THR A 257 18.24 -12.58 -13.78
C THR A 257 17.31 -11.38 -13.51
N GLU A 258 17.54 -10.24 -14.16
CA GLU A 258 16.64 -9.08 -14.08
C GLU A 258 15.19 -9.47 -14.41
N GLU A 259 15.01 -10.25 -15.50
CA GLU A 259 13.69 -10.71 -15.93
C GLU A 259 12.96 -11.49 -14.83
N GLN A 260 13.64 -12.45 -14.19
CA GLN A 260 13.05 -13.26 -13.12
C GLN A 260 12.76 -12.43 -11.87
N ARG A 261 13.67 -11.51 -11.50
CA ARG A 261 13.41 -10.62 -10.36
C ARG A 261 12.22 -9.69 -10.59
N VAL A 262 12.16 -9.04 -11.75
CA VAL A 262 11.04 -8.16 -12.12
C VAL A 262 9.73 -8.94 -12.19
N SER A 263 9.74 -10.14 -12.78
CA SER A 263 8.56 -11.02 -12.85
C SER A 263 8.06 -11.42 -11.47
N ALA A 264 8.96 -11.79 -10.54
CA ALA A 264 8.58 -12.17 -9.18
C ALA A 264 7.93 -11.01 -8.41
N ILE A 265 8.55 -9.83 -8.42
CA ILE A 265 8.02 -8.66 -7.68
C ILE A 265 6.70 -8.16 -8.30
N SER A 266 6.63 -8.03 -9.63
CA SER A 266 5.39 -7.62 -10.30
C SER A 266 4.29 -8.67 -10.15
N GLY A 267 4.64 -9.97 -10.19
CA GLY A 267 3.71 -11.08 -9.97
C GLY A 267 3.10 -11.07 -8.57
N PHE A 268 3.91 -10.84 -7.54
CA PHE A 268 3.42 -10.66 -6.17
C PHE A 268 2.42 -9.50 -6.08
N LEU A 269 2.76 -8.33 -6.62
CA LEU A 269 1.87 -7.15 -6.57
C LEU A 269 0.58 -7.35 -7.37
N ALA A 270 0.64 -8.04 -8.50
CA ALA A 270 -0.55 -8.42 -9.27
C ALA A 270 -1.45 -9.39 -8.48
N ALA A 271 -0.85 -10.38 -7.79
CA ALA A 271 -1.57 -11.27 -6.90
C ALA A 271 -2.20 -10.52 -5.72
N ALA A 272 -1.48 -9.54 -5.14
CA ALA A 272 -1.98 -8.65 -4.10
C ALA A 272 -3.20 -7.83 -4.56
N ARG A 273 -3.13 -7.20 -5.73
CA ARG A 273 -4.25 -6.47 -6.34
C ARG A 273 -5.49 -7.36 -6.47
N LYS A 274 -5.31 -8.59 -6.97
CA LYS A 274 -6.40 -9.57 -7.11
C LYS A 274 -6.98 -10.00 -5.75
N ARG A 275 -6.11 -10.31 -4.78
CA ARG A 275 -6.52 -10.80 -3.43
C ARG A 275 -7.23 -9.73 -2.63
N LEU A 276 -6.81 -8.46 -2.77
CA LEU A 276 -7.32 -7.33 -1.99
C LEU A 276 -8.49 -6.61 -2.67
N ALA A 277 -8.78 -6.89 -3.94
CA ALA A 277 -9.85 -6.24 -4.68
C ALA A 277 -11.20 -6.19 -3.94
N PRO A 278 -11.69 -7.29 -3.30
CA PRO A 278 -12.99 -7.28 -2.62
C PRO A 278 -13.07 -6.33 -1.41
N TYR A 279 -11.93 -5.98 -0.82
CA TYR A 279 -11.87 -5.10 0.36
C TYR A 279 -11.88 -3.62 0.02
N ASN A 280 -11.75 -3.26 -1.25
CA ASN A 280 -11.67 -1.88 -1.75
C ASN A 280 -10.61 -1.02 -1.04
N VAL A 281 -9.49 -1.61 -0.60
CA VAL A 281 -8.35 -0.88 -0.03
C VAL A 281 -7.41 -0.40 -1.13
N PHE A 282 -6.70 0.70 -0.89
CA PHE A 282 -5.60 1.10 -1.76
C PHE A 282 -4.41 0.16 -1.60
N LEU A 283 -3.62 0.04 -2.65
CA LEU A 283 -2.40 -0.77 -2.70
C LEU A 283 -1.21 0.12 -2.98
N ALA A 284 -0.21 0.11 -2.10
CA ALA A 284 1.03 0.85 -2.25
C ALA A 284 2.25 -0.05 -2.17
N ALA A 285 3.36 0.37 -2.75
CA ALA A 285 4.66 -0.30 -2.64
C ALA A 285 5.76 0.70 -2.30
N ASP A 286 6.54 0.38 -1.27
CA ASP A 286 7.75 1.10 -0.92
C ASP A 286 8.88 0.72 -1.86
N ILE A 287 9.55 1.72 -2.42
CA ILE A 287 10.62 1.53 -3.38
C ILE A 287 11.84 2.39 -3.04
N PHE A 288 13.03 1.95 -3.43
CA PHE A 288 14.23 2.76 -3.25
C PHE A 288 14.18 4.02 -4.11
N GLY A 289 14.69 5.13 -3.57
CA GLY A 289 14.72 6.41 -4.29
C GLY A 289 15.44 6.32 -5.63
N TYR A 290 16.54 5.55 -5.72
CA TYR A 290 17.27 5.35 -6.98
C TYR A 290 16.51 4.54 -8.06
N VAL A 291 15.43 3.85 -7.74
CA VAL A 291 14.54 3.24 -8.74
C VAL A 291 13.98 4.29 -9.70
N PHE A 292 13.81 5.52 -9.23
CA PHE A 292 13.36 6.65 -10.06
C PHE A 292 14.44 7.12 -11.04
N TRP A 293 15.72 6.84 -10.77
CA TRP A 293 16.87 7.21 -11.60
C TRP A 293 17.37 6.08 -12.50
N ASN A 294 17.34 4.84 -12.03
CA ASN A 294 17.91 3.69 -12.73
C ASN A 294 16.97 3.17 -13.83
N ALA A 295 17.56 2.79 -14.99
CA ALA A 295 16.80 2.20 -16.10
C ALA A 295 16.50 0.70 -15.88
N ASN A 296 17.36 0.00 -15.14
CA ASN A 296 17.21 -1.41 -14.77
C ASN A 296 16.36 -1.61 -13.52
N ASP A 297 16.30 -2.84 -13.02
CA ASP A 297 15.57 -3.22 -11.80
C ASP A 297 16.31 -2.90 -10.50
N THR A 298 17.40 -2.12 -10.54
CA THR A 298 18.27 -1.79 -9.40
C THR A 298 18.83 -3.03 -8.71
N TYR A 299 18.94 -4.15 -9.45
CA TYR A 299 19.35 -5.50 -8.99
C TYR A 299 18.48 -6.12 -7.88
N ILE A 300 17.33 -5.54 -7.60
CA ILE A 300 16.41 -5.95 -6.52
C ILE A 300 14.98 -6.25 -7.00
N GLY A 301 14.76 -6.27 -8.32
CA GLY A 301 13.44 -6.53 -8.91
C GLY A 301 12.53 -5.31 -8.98
N GLN A 302 12.99 -4.12 -8.56
CA GLN A 302 12.21 -2.89 -8.60
C GLN A 302 12.45 -2.13 -9.91
N LYS A 303 11.61 -2.37 -10.92
CA LYS A 303 11.63 -1.66 -12.21
C LYS A 303 10.43 -0.71 -12.30
N LEU A 304 10.70 0.59 -12.35
CA LEU A 304 9.72 1.67 -12.16
C LEU A 304 8.43 1.49 -12.96
N GLY A 305 8.50 1.41 -14.28
CA GLY A 305 7.30 1.33 -15.13
C GLY A 305 6.47 0.07 -14.91
N VAL A 306 7.12 -1.04 -14.54
CA VAL A 306 6.45 -2.32 -14.27
C VAL A 306 5.72 -2.26 -12.92
N LEU A 307 6.36 -1.73 -11.88
CA LEU A 307 5.75 -1.59 -10.56
C LEU A 307 4.58 -0.61 -10.58
N ALA A 308 4.73 0.52 -11.27
CA ALA A 308 3.68 1.53 -11.42
C ALA A 308 2.36 0.96 -11.97
N ALA A 309 2.42 -0.06 -12.83
CA ALA A 309 1.23 -0.72 -13.38
C ALA A 309 0.49 -1.60 -12.35
N GLN A 310 1.15 -2.01 -11.27
CA GLN A 310 0.60 -3.00 -10.34
C GLN A 310 -0.03 -2.38 -9.08
N VAL A 311 0.29 -1.14 -8.73
CA VAL A 311 -0.15 -0.50 -7.48
C VAL A 311 -0.98 0.76 -7.72
N ASP A 312 -1.71 1.21 -6.72
CA ASP A 312 -2.38 2.50 -6.75
C ASP A 312 -1.37 3.62 -6.47
N TYR A 313 -0.47 3.43 -5.51
CA TYR A 313 0.56 4.39 -5.12
C TYR A 313 1.96 3.78 -5.13
N LEU A 314 2.94 4.55 -5.62
CA LEU A 314 4.36 4.32 -5.38
C LEU A 314 4.81 5.19 -4.21
N SER A 315 5.53 4.58 -3.26
CA SER A 315 6.05 5.25 -2.07
C SER A 315 7.59 5.22 -2.07
N PRO A 316 8.24 6.14 -2.81
CA PRO A 316 9.70 6.15 -2.88
C PRO A 316 10.30 6.64 -1.56
N MET A 317 11.35 5.95 -1.09
CA MET A 317 12.14 6.35 0.06
C MET A 317 13.13 7.46 -0.34
N LEU A 318 12.71 8.72 -0.20
CA LEU A 318 13.49 9.90 -0.61
C LEU A 318 14.29 10.49 0.55
N TYR A 319 14.94 9.61 1.31
CA TYR A 319 15.82 10.02 2.41
C TYR A 319 17.14 10.56 1.85
N PRO A 320 17.52 11.83 2.06
CA PRO A 320 18.83 12.35 1.63
C PRO A 320 19.99 11.45 2.07
N SER A 321 19.95 10.88 3.28
CA SER A 321 20.95 9.91 3.74
C SER A 321 21.06 8.63 2.89
N GLY A 322 20.04 8.28 2.11
CA GLY A 322 20.02 7.12 1.20
C GLY A 322 20.60 7.39 -0.17
N PHE A 323 20.82 8.65 -0.53
CA PHE A 323 21.37 9.06 -1.82
C PHE A 323 22.90 9.20 -1.75
N GLN A 324 23.61 8.08 -1.52
CA GLN A 324 25.05 8.06 -1.29
C GLN A 324 25.87 8.67 -2.43
N PHE A 325 25.37 8.63 -3.66
CA PHE A 325 26.02 9.20 -4.85
C PHE A 325 25.42 10.55 -5.24
N GLY A 326 24.49 11.10 -4.42
CA GLY A 326 23.71 12.29 -4.80
C GLY A 326 22.83 12.05 -6.03
N ILE A 327 22.44 13.14 -6.65
CA ILE A 327 21.79 13.21 -7.97
C ILE A 327 22.55 14.21 -8.85
N PRO A 328 22.36 14.24 -10.18
CA PRO A 328 23.15 15.12 -11.06
C PRO A 328 23.17 16.61 -10.66
N SER A 329 22.03 17.14 -10.16
CA SER A 329 21.91 18.54 -9.71
C SER A 329 22.32 18.75 -8.24
N ALA A 330 22.38 17.71 -7.43
CA ALA A 330 22.70 17.78 -5.99
C ALA A 330 23.65 16.63 -5.60
N PRO A 331 24.96 16.76 -5.88
CA PRO A 331 25.94 15.73 -5.55
C PRO A 331 26.15 15.60 -4.03
N ASN A 332 25.84 16.65 -3.25
CA ASN A 332 25.81 16.59 -1.78
C ASN A 332 24.36 16.61 -1.28
N PRO A 333 23.75 15.43 -1.02
CA PRO A 333 22.34 15.35 -0.66
C PRO A 333 22.02 16.00 0.69
N MET A 334 22.99 16.04 1.62
CA MET A 334 22.78 16.63 2.94
C MET A 334 22.70 18.16 2.92
N ALA A 335 23.28 18.80 1.90
CA ALA A 335 23.17 20.24 1.68
C ALA A 335 21.88 20.64 0.95
N HIS A 336 21.24 19.71 0.24
CA HIS A 336 20.15 19.98 -0.68
C HIS A 336 18.95 19.04 -0.51
N PRO A 337 18.37 18.86 0.70
CA PRO A 337 17.29 17.90 0.95
C PRO A 337 16.04 18.18 0.10
N LYS A 338 15.69 19.46 -0.13
CA LYS A 338 14.58 19.86 -1.01
C LYS A 338 14.81 19.38 -2.45
N GLU A 339 16.01 19.59 -2.95
CA GLU A 339 16.37 19.29 -4.33
C GLU A 339 16.41 17.77 -4.59
N ILE A 340 16.93 16.99 -3.63
CA ILE A 340 16.89 15.52 -3.69
C ILE A 340 15.45 15.03 -3.87
N VAL A 341 14.53 15.51 -3.04
CA VAL A 341 13.12 15.09 -3.11
C VAL A 341 12.48 15.58 -4.41
N LEU A 342 12.53 16.89 -4.69
CA LEU A 342 11.81 17.47 -5.83
C LEU A 342 12.31 16.90 -7.17
N LYS A 343 13.63 16.90 -7.39
CA LYS A 343 14.21 16.44 -8.67
C LYS A 343 14.02 14.94 -8.89
N THR A 344 14.03 14.15 -7.83
CA THR A 344 13.73 12.71 -7.96
C THR A 344 12.27 12.49 -8.35
N LEU A 345 11.33 13.25 -7.78
CA LEU A 345 9.91 13.16 -8.13
C LEU A 345 9.64 13.65 -9.55
N GLU A 346 10.22 14.80 -9.96
CA GLU A 346 10.11 15.34 -11.32
C GLU A 346 10.64 14.34 -12.35
N HIS A 347 11.82 13.76 -12.10
CA HIS A 347 12.43 12.77 -12.99
C HIS A 347 11.57 11.51 -13.16
N ALA A 348 10.91 11.05 -12.09
CA ALA A 348 9.95 9.94 -12.18
C ALA A 348 8.73 10.28 -13.05
N GLY A 349 8.19 11.50 -12.90
CA GLY A 349 7.08 12.00 -13.73
C GLY A 349 7.46 12.05 -15.20
N GLU A 350 8.62 12.58 -15.53
CA GLU A 350 9.16 12.65 -16.91
C GLU A 350 9.33 11.26 -17.54
N ARG A 351 9.85 10.29 -16.78
CA ARG A 351 10.08 8.92 -17.25
C ARG A 351 8.84 8.10 -17.47
N THR A 352 7.78 8.35 -16.74
CA THR A 352 6.59 7.48 -16.71
C THR A 352 5.32 8.13 -17.22
N GLY A 353 5.25 9.46 -17.26
CA GLY A 353 4.01 10.19 -17.49
C GLY A 353 2.94 9.97 -16.40
N MET A 354 3.33 9.40 -15.27
CA MET A 354 2.41 9.08 -14.17
C MET A 354 1.95 10.35 -13.46
N SER A 355 0.66 10.39 -13.11
CA SER A 355 0.12 11.49 -12.31
C SER A 355 0.87 11.64 -10.97
N PRO A 356 1.25 12.85 -10.56
CA PRO A 356 1.83 13.12 -9.25
C PRO A 356 1.00 12.55 -8.09
N LEU A 357 -0.31 12.51 -8.23
CA LEU A 357 -1.24 11.92 -7.25
C LEU A 357 -1.08 10.41 -7.04
N ARG A 358 -0.26 9.73 -7.84
CA ARG A 358 0.06 8.30 -7.66
C ARG A 358 1.39 8.09 -6.94
N ILE A 359 2.00 9.16 -6.44
CA ILE A 359 3.27 9.11 -5.71
C ILE A 359 3.07 9.72 -4.33
N ARG A 360 3.48 8.99 -3.31
CA ARG A 360 3.49 9.44 -1.91
C ARG A 360 4.85 9.13 -1.30
N PRO A 361 5.78 10.10 -1.25
CA PRO A 361 7.14 9.85 -0.81
C PRO A 361 7.25 9.65 0.71
N TRP A 362 8.20 8.81 1.10
CA TRP A 362 8.77 8.76 2.42
C TRP A 362 9.84 9.85 2.56
N LEU A 363 9.74 10.65 3.61
CA LEU A 363 10.65 11.75 3.92
C LEU A 363 11.42 11.46 5.20
N GLN A 364 12.65 11.94 5.29
CA GLN A 364 13.55 11.70 6.40
C GLN A 364 13.22 12.60 7.59
N ALA A 365 12.88 11.99 8.74
CA ALA A 365 12.71 12.67 10.03
C ALA A 365 13.61 12.05 11.11
N PHE A 366 14.78 11.57 10.72
CA PHE A 366 15.76 10.92 11.58
C PHE A 366 17.16 11.48 11.29
N ARG A 367 18.07 11.31 12.26
CA ARG A 367 19.47 11.72 12.15
C ARG A 367 20.14 11.03 10.96
N ASP A 368 20.91 11.77 10.16
CA ASP A 368 21.73 11.21 9.09
C ASP A 368 22.61 10.06 9.60
N TYR A 369 22.69 9.00 8.79
CA TYR A 369 23.51 7.83 9.10
C TYR A 369 24.71 7.62 8.18
N ALA A 370 24.74 8.33 7.04
CA ALA A 370 25.68 8.04 5.95
C ALA A 370 26.78 9.07 5.77
N PHE A 371 26.53 10.35 6.12
CA PHE A 371 27.43 11.45 5.83
C PHE A 371 28.01 12.11 7.07
N ASP A 372 27.35 13.16 7.60
CA ASP A 372 27.88 14.03 8.66
C ASP A 372 27.17 13.87 10.02
N ARG A 373 26.23 12.94 10.11
CA ARG A 373 25.49 12.63 11.33
C ARG A 373 24.62 13.79 11.87
N ARG A 374 24.32 14.79 11.04
CA ARG A 374 23.43 15.90 11.46
C ARG A 374 22.03 15.41 11.82
N ALA A 375 21.40 16.13 12.73
CA ALA A 375 19.97 15.95 12.96
C ALA A 375 19.17 16.55 11.80
N PHE A 376 18.06 15.90 11.44
CA PHE A 376 17.04 16.48 10.58
C PHE A 376 16.05 17.19 11.48
N GLY A 377 16.13 18.53 11.49
CA GLY A 377 15.27 19.41 12.27
C GLY A 377 14.17 20.02 11.42
N SER A 378 13.61 21.11 11.93
CA SER A 378 12.50 21.84 11.29
C SER A 378 12.80 22.22 9.84
N ALA A 379 13.98 22.78 9.59
CA ALA A 379 14.34 23.29 8.24
C ALA A 379 14.44 22.16 7.22
N GLU A 380 15.09 21.04 7.57
CA GLU A 380 15.27 19.91 6.67
C GLU A 380 13.93 19.17 6.43
N ILE A 381 13.09 19.04 7.46
CA ILE A 381 11.76 18.42 7.33
C ILE A 381 10.87 19.29 6.45
N GLN A 382 10.79 20.59 6.72
CA GLN A 382 9.98 21.53 5.92
C GLN A 382 10.43 21.57 4.46
N ALA A 383 11.76 21.58 4.21
CA ALA A 383 12.30 21.59 2.86
C ALA A 383 11.87 20.36 2.03
N GLN A 384 11.80 19.19 2.66
CA GLN A 384 11.32 17.95 2.02
C GLN A 384 9.81 17.98 1.79
N ILE A 385 9.02 18.46 2.77
CA ILE A 385 7.57 18.64 2.65
C ILE A 385 7.25 19.62 1.51
N ASP A 386 7.90 20.78 1.48
CA ASP A 386 7.75 21.77 0.42
C ASP A 386 8.05 21.19 -0.98
N ALA A 387 9.03 20.29 -1.09
CA ALA A 387 9.34 19.61 -2.33
C ALA A 387 8.20 18.67 -2.78
N ALA A 388 7.69 17.87 -1.86
CA ALA A 388 6.57 16.95 -2.14
C ALA A 388 5.29 17.72 -2.52
N ASP A 389 4.97 18.79 -1.81
CA ASP A 389 3.83 19.66 -2.08
C ASP A 389 4.00 20.43 -3.40
N THR A 390 5.21 20.93 -3.71
CA THR A 390 5.54 21.60 -4.99
C THR A 390 5.35 20.67 -6.18
N PHE A 391 5.75 19.40 -6.06
CA PHE A 391 5.53 18.39 -7.09
C PHE A 391 4.04 18.03 -7.23
N GLY A 392 3.24 18.20 -6.18
CA GLY A 392 1.81 17.84 -6.14
C GLY A 392 1.56 16.38 -5.86
N SER A 393 2.44 15.72 -5.09
CA SER A 393 2.25 14.32 -4.65
C SER A 393 0.96 14.13 -3.85
N ASP A 394 0.52 12.89 -3.70
CA ASP A 394 -0.66 12.55 -2.88
C ASP A 394 -0.32 12.53 -1.38
N GLY A 395 0.12 13.68 -0.86
CA GLY A 395 0.66 13.80 0.47
C GLY A 395 2.08 13.23 0.59
N TRP A 396 2.46 12.86 1.81
CA TRP A 396 3.79 12.39 2.16
C TRP A 396 3.76 11.61 3.49
N MET A 397 4.86 10.91 3.79
CA MET A 397 5.00 10.13 5.03
C MET A 397 6.35 10.44 5.67
N LEU A 398 6.38 10.74 6.97
CA LEU A 398 7.60 10.93 7.74
C LEU A 398 8.08 9.61 8.35
N TRP A 399 9.33 9.26 8.09
CA TRP A 399 9.99 8.11 8.70
C TRP A 399 10.89 8.54 9.86
N ASN A 400 10.61 8.03 11.05
CA ASN A 400 11.52 8.06 12.19
C ASN A 400 11.46 6.71 12.91
N PRO A 401 12.55 5.91 12.91
CA PRO A 401 12.54 4.55 13.48
C PRO A 401 12.31 4.53 15.00
N ARG A 402 12.52 5.67 15.68
CA ARG A 402 12.26 5.82 17.13
C ARG A 402 10.84 6.31 17.41
N ASN A 403 10.07 6.65 16.37
CA ASN A 403 8.75 7.29 16.49
C ASN A 403 8.78 8.58 17.32
N ASP A 404 9.87 9.29 17.25
CA ASP A 404 10.06 10.56 17.93
C ASP A 404 9.84 11.71 16.95
N TYR A 405 8.68 12.35 17.07
CA TYR A 405 8.23 13.43 16.21
C TYR A 405 7.89 14.65 17.07
N GLY A 406 8.37 15.82 16.63
CA GLY A 406 8.00 17.14 17.13
C GLY A 406 7.02 17.85 16.20
N ARG A 407 6.66 19.08 16.55
CA ARG A 407 5.90 19.98 15.67
C ARG A 407 6.77 20.67 14.62
N ASP A 408 8.08 20.54 14.77
CA ASP A 408 9.06 21.25 13.97
C ASP A 408 8.97 20.82 12.50
N GLY A 409 8.79 21.80 11.63
CA GLY A 409 8.64 21.56 10.19
C GLY A 409 7.24 21.10 9.73
N LEU A 410 6.26 21.00 10.64
CA LEU A 410 4.88 20.66 10.29
C LEU A 410 4.00 21.91 10.20
N GLY A 411 3.13 21.96 9.20
CA GLY A 411 2.08 22.98 9.07
C GLY A 411 1.06 22.89 10.20
N LYS A 412 0.38 24.01 10.48
CA LYS A 412 -0.76 24.04 11.42
C LYS A 412 -1.99 23.42 10.74
N LYS A 413 -2.86 22.84 11.57
CA LYS A 413 -4.18 22.36 11.14
C LYS A 413 -5.10 23.51 10.80
#